data_640baf171db4d890d54db8a8625560ed
#
_entry.id   640baf171db4d890d54db8a8625560ed
#
_cell.length_a   1.000
_cell.length_b   1.000
_cell.length_c   1.000
_cell.angle_alpha   90.00
_cell.angle_beta   90.00
_cell.angle_gamma   90.00
#
_symmetry.space_group_name_H-M   'P 1'
#
loop_
_entity.id
_entity.type
_entity.pdbx_description
1 polymer ?
#
loop_
_entity_poly.entity_id
_entity_poly.type
_entity_poly.pdbx_seq_one_letter_code
_entity_poly.pdbx_strand_id
1 'polypeptide(L)'
;MTIYSHTYETRPNHSAKAMGSGTLNVLATPALVAFMENASYLFAQEQLDSDFTTVGSEIAIQHLAASAIGDPVTIIITALKEEVRKYDFRLEAFVGEQLIGKACHTRVRVNSKHFMAKVAE
;
A
#
# COMPACT_ATOMS: atom_id res chain seq x y z
N MET A 1 0.84 3.90 -17.93
CA MET A 1 1.17 5.23 -17.39
C MET A 1 1.42 5.15 -15.89
N THR A 2 2.42 5.86 -15.40
CA THR A 2 2.77 5.90 -13.98
C THR A 2 2.39 7.25 -13.40
N ILE A 3 1.50 7.24 -12.41
CA ILE A 3 1.10 8.46 -11.70
C ILE A 3 2.09 8.76 -10.58
N TYR A 4 2.57 7.72 -9.89
CA TYR A 4 3.45 7.82 -8.75
C TYR A 4 4.16 6.49 -8.55
N SER A 5 5.38 6.51 -8.07
CA SER A 5 6.08 5.28 -7.73
C SER A 5 6.93 5.47 -6.47
N HIS A 6 7.13 4.39 -5.74
CA HIS A 6 7.97 4.36 -4.55
C HIS A 6 8.58 2.97 -4.42
N THR A 7 9.86 2.90 -4.09
CA THR A 7 10.58 1.65 -3.96
C THR A 7 10.83 1.35 -2.48
N TYR A 8 10.56 0.12 -2.09
CA TYR A 8 10.66 -0.35 -0.71
C TYR A 8 11.74 -1.41 -0.59
N GLU A 9 12.60 -1.28 0.39
CA GLU A 9 13.52 -2.35 0.75
C GLU A 9 12.76 -3.44 1.50
N THR A 10 13.12 -4.71 1.26
CA THR A 10 12.52 -5.81 1.99
C THR A 10 13.51 -6.33 3.03
N ARG A 11 13.02 -6.55 4.23
CA ARG A 11 13.81 -6.93 5.41
C ARG A 11 13.29 -8.24 5.96
N PRO A 12 14.05 -8.93 6.84
CA PRO A 12 13.61 -10.20 7.42
C PRO A 12 12.21 -10.18 8.04
N ASN A 13 11.81 -9.05 8.65
CA ASN A 13 10.48 -8.93 9.25
C ASN A 13 9.34 -8.83 8.23
N HIS A 14 9.66 -8.72 6.95
CA HIS A 14 8.66 -8.71 5.87
C HIS A 14 8.38 -10.09 5.30
N SER A 15 9.05 -11.14 5.80
CA SER A 15 8.85 -12.49 5.30
C SER A 15 7.55 -13.11 5.81
N ALA A 16 7.00 -14.02 5.02
CA ALA A 16 5.81 -14.79 5.43
C ALA A 16 6.05 -15.50 6.76
N LYS A 17 7.24 -16.08 6.92
CA LYS A 17 7.61 -16.78 8.15
C LYS A 17 7.62 -15.84 9.36
N ALA A 18 8.25 -14.68 9.24
CA ALA A 18 8.35 -13.71 10.34
C ALA A 18 6.99 -13.12 10.71
N MET A 19 6.13 -12.89 9.73
CA MET A 19 4.81 -12.30 9.96
C MET A 19 3.76 -13.34 10.36
N GLY A 20 4.10 -14.61 10.33
CA GLY A 20 3.15 -15.67 10.69
C GLY A 20 2.11 -15.96 9.61
N SER A 21 2.32 -15.47 8.39
CA SER A 21 1.37 -15.71 7.30
C SER A 21 1.74 -16.90 6.44
N GLY A 22 2.79 -17.62 6.80
CA GLY A 22 3.26 -18.81 6.10
C GLY A 22 4.53 -19.36 6.76
N THR A 23 5.20 -20.28 6.09
CA THR A 23 6.38 -20.94 6.63
C THR A 23 7.68 -20.59 5.89
N LEU A 24 7.58 -19.84 4.80
CA LEU A 24 8.72 -19.61 3.92
C LEU A 24 9.30 -18.18 4.05
N ASN A 25 10.57 -18.05 3.73
CA ASN A 25 11.26 -16.75 3.75
C ASN A 25 11.12 -16.05 2.40
N VAL A 26 9.89 -15.74 2.05
CA VAL A 26 9.54 -14.95 0.87
C VAL A 26 8.76 -13.72 1.32
N LEU A 27 8.65 -12.71 0.47
CA LEU A 27 7.87 -11.53 0.79
C LEU A 27 6.42 -11.92 1.14
N ALA A 28 5.98 -11.55 2.34
CA ALA A 28 4.62 -11.84 2.79
C ALA A 28 3.59 -10.99 2.06
N THR A 29 2.42 -11.57 1.78
CA THR A 29 1.32 -10.79 1.21
C THR A 29 0.94 -9.60 2.09
N PRO A 30 0.82 -9.72 3.42
CA PRO A 30 0.57 -8.55 4.27
C PRO A 30 1.63 -7.46 4.15
N ALA A 31 2.89 -7.81 3.94
CA ALA A 31 3.95 -6.82 3.74
C ALA A 31 3.76 -6.07 2.41
N LEU A 32 3.42 -6.81 1.35
CA LEU A 32 3.13 -6.20 0.05
C LEU A 32 1.93 -5.26 0.15
N VAL A 33 0.89 -5.66 0.87
CA VAL A 33 -0.27 -4.81 1.15
C VAL A 33 0.17 -3.52 1.84
N ALA A 34 1.00 -3.62 2.87
CA ALA A 34 1.49 -2.45 3.59
C ALA A 34 2.26 -1.49 2.68
N PHE A 35 3.07 -2.02 1.77
CA PHE A 35 3.79 -1.19 0.79
C PHE A 35 2.82 -0.45 -0.14
N MET A 36 1.80 -1.15 -0.62
CA MET A 36 0.79 -0.55 -1.49
C MET A 36 -0.02 0.51 -0.78
N GLU A 37 -0.41 0.26 0.46
CA GLU A 37 -1.12 1.24 1.29
C GLU A 37 -0.24 2.46 1.55
N ASN A 38 1.03 2.25 1.85
CA ASN A 38 1.96 3.35 2.13
C ASN A 38 2.15 4.24 0.91
N ALA A 39 2.35 3.66 -0.28
CA ALA A 39 2.50 4.44 -1.50
C ALA A 39 1.24 5.29 -1.78
N SER A 40 0.07 4.71 -1.58
CA SER A 40 -1.20 5.41 -1.78
C SER A 40 -1.36 6.53 -0.75
N TYR A 41 -1.03 6.26 0.51
CA TYR A 41 -1.06 7.24 1.58
C TYR A 41 -0.13 8.42 1.28
N LEU A 42 1.12 8.15 0.89
CA LEU A 42 2.10 9.20 0.60
C LEU A 42 1.62 10.11 -0.53
N PHE A 43 1.09 9.50 -1.60
CA PHE A 43 0.58 10.27 -2.72
C PHE A 43 -0.57 11.18 -2.31
N ALA A 44 -1.56 10.63 -1.62
CA ALA A 44 -2.74 11.39 -1.21
C ALA A 44 -2.38 12.51 -0.23
N GLN A 45 -1.46 12.23 0.71
CA GLN A 45 -1.08 13.18 1.76
C GLN A 45 -0.42 14.43 1.20
N GLU A 46 0.28 14.34 0.08
CA GLU A 46 0.91 15.50 -0.56
C GLU A 46 -0.07 16.60 -0.92
N GLN A 47 -1.34 16.28 -1.07
CA GLN A 47 -2.38 17.20 -1.50
C GLN A 47 -3.26 17.68 -0.35
N LEU A 48 -2.98 17.25 0.86
CA LEU A 48 -3.83 17.52 2.02
C LEU A 48 -3.13 18.42 3.03
N ASP A 49 -3.93 19.24 3.72
CA ASP A 49 -3.47 20.00 4.87
C ASP A 49 -3.15 19.05 6.03
N SER A 50 -2.36 19.53 6.99
CA SER A 50 -1.94 18.73 8.14
C SER A 50 -3.10 18.28 9.04
N ASP A 51 -4.26 18.93 8.96
CA ASP A 51 -5.44 18.53 9.72
C ASP A 51 -6.13 17.30 9.15
N PHE A 52 -5.83 16.96 7.90
CA PHE A 52 -6.47 15.87 7.18
C PHE A 52 -5.46 14.78 6.83
N THR A 53 -5.97 13.56 6.77
CA THR A 53 -5.21 12.41 6.29
C THR A 53 -6.17 11.45 5.61
N THR A 54 -5.65 10.31 5.18
CA THR A 54 -6.49 9.25 4.66
C THR A 54 -6.30 7.98 5.46
N VAL A 55 -7.37 7.20 5.54
CA VAL A 55 -7.33 5.85 6.11
C VAL A 55 -7.74 4.86 5.04
N GLY A 56 -7.14 3.68 5.06
CA GLY A 56 -7.52 2.61 4.15
C GLY A 56 -8.87 2.03 4.55
N SER A 57 -9.75 1.80 3.57
CA SER A 57 -11.05 1.21 3.80
C SER A 57 -11.25 -0.11 3.08
N GLU A 58 -10.50 -0.34 2.00
CA GLU A 58 -10.64 -1.56 1.22
C GLU A 58 -9.39 -1.80 0.39
N ILE A 59 -9.01 -3.07 0.24
CA ILE A 59 -7.98 -3.46 -0.71
C ILE A 59 -8.29 -4.86 -1.25
N ALA A 60 -8.19 -5.01 -2.56
CA ALA A 60 -8.28 -6.28 -3.24
C ALA A 60 -6.96 -6.48 -3.97
N ILE A 61 -6.21 -7.50 -3.58
CA ILE A 61 -4.86 -7.74 -4.08
C ILE A 61 -4.72 -9.13 -4.68
N GLN A 62 -3.89 -9.22 -5.74
CA GLN A 62 -3.39 -10.48 -6.25
C GLN A 62 -1.88 -10.46 -6.11
N HIS A 63 -1.33 -11.39 -5.33
CA HIS A 63 0.10 -11.57 -5.16
C HIS A 63 0.53 -12.62 -6.18
N LEU A 64 0.98 -12.17 -7.33
CA LEU A 64 1.14 -12.98 -8.53
C LEU A 64 2.41 -13.82 -8.56
N ALA A 65 3.46 -13.38 -7.89
CA ALA A 65 4.73 -14.09 -7.88
C ALA A 65 5.44 -13.86 -6.56
N ALA A 66 6.14 -14.88 -6.09
CA ALA A 66 6.97 -14.79 -4.89
C ALA A 66 8.25 -14.02 -5.20
N SER A 67 8.80 -13.36 -4.19
CA SER A 67 10.10 -12.72 -4.30
C SER A 67 10.90 -12.93 -3.02
N ALA A 68 12.22 -12.86 -3.16
CA ALA A 68 13.14 -13.09 -2.05
C ALA A 68 13.23 -11.85 -1.16
N ILE A 69 13.43 -12.08 0.13
CA ILE A 69 13.76 -11.01 1.07
C ILE A 69 15.11 -10.44 0.68
N GLY A 70 15.22 -9.12 0.65
CA GLY A 70 16.39 -8.39 0.17
C GLY A 70 16.20 -7.80 -1.22
N ASP A 71 15.26 -8.32 -2.02
CA ASP A 71 14.95 -7.75 -3.32
C ASP A 71 14.00 -6.56 -3.13
N PRO A 72 14.37 -5.36 -3.61
CA PRO A 72 13.49 -4.19 -3.48
C PRO A 72 12.21 -4.35 -4.28
N VAL A 73 11.13 -3.79 -3.75
CA VAL A 73 9.81 -3.81 -4.40
C VAL A 73 9.44 -2.40 -4.80
N THR A 74 9.13 -2.19 -6.07
CA THR A 74 8.64 -0.90 -6.56
C THR A 74 7.13 -0.97 -6.70
N ILE A 75 6.45 -0.06 -6.01
CA ILE A 75 5.00 0.10 -6.10
C ILE A 75 4.72 1.25 -7.06
N ILE A 76 3.83 1.02 -8.00
CA ILE A 76 3.44 2.00 -9.00
C ILE A 76 1.93 2.23 -8.92
N ILE A 77 1.52 3.49 -8.82
CA ILE A 77 0.11 3.87 -8.95
C ILE A 77 -0.13 4.09 -10.44
N THR A 78 -1.01 3.30 -11.03
CA THR A 78 -1.28 3.34 -12.47
C THR A 78 -2.58 4.05 -12.81
N ALA A 79 -3.51 4.16 -11.88
CA ALA A 79 -4.76 4.88 -12.08
C ALA A 79 -5.30 5.38 -10.75
N LEU A 80 -6.03 6.47 -10.80
CA LEU A 80 -6.65 7.07 -9.64
C LEU A 80 -7.98 7.68 -10.03
N LYS A 81 -9.02 7.36 -9.26
CA LYS A 81 -10.29 8.06 -9.33
C LYS A 81 -10.44 8.81 -8.01
N GLU A 82 -10.50 10.12 -8.08
CA GLU A 82 -10.56 10.98 -6.90
C GLU A 82 -11.93 11.65 -6.80
N GLU A 83 -12.56 11.50 -5.64
CA GLU A 83 -13.80 12.18 -5.30
C GLU A 83 -13.52 13.06 -4.08
N VAL A 84 -14.52 13.79 -3.59
CA VAL A 84 -14.31 14.77 -2.52
C VAL A 84 -13.65 14.15 -1.28
N ARG A 85 -14.07 12.93 -0.91
CA ARG A 85 -13.56 12.28 0.30
C ARG A 85 -12.97 10.89 0.05
N LYS A 86 -12.90 10.46 -1.19
CA LYS A 86 -12.60 9.08 -1.53
C LYS A 86 -11.56 9.02 -2.64
N TYR A 87 -10.58 8.13 -2.49
CA TYR A 87 -9.55 7.89 -3.48
C TYR A 87 -9.57 6.41 -3.84
N ASP A 88 -9.79 6.09 -5.11
CA ASP A 88 -9.71 4.72 -5.60
C ASP A 88 -8.46 4.57 -6.45
N PHE A 89 -7.51 3.78 -5.96
CA PHE A 89 -6.21 3.56 -6.60
C PHE A 89 -6.16 2.23 -7.32
N ARG A 90 -5.44 2.20 -8.44
CA ARG A 90 -4.97 0.95 -9.02
C ARG A 90 -3.46 0.94 -8.92
N LEU A 91 -2.91 -0.19 -8.46
CA LEU A 91 -1.48 -0.31 -8.18
C LEU A 91 -0.92 -1.58 -8.78
N GLU A 92 0.36 -1.49 -9.11
CA GLU A 92 1.16 -2.65 -9.52
C GLU A 92 2.43 -2.68 -8.69
N ALA A 93 2.96 -3.88 -8.46
CA ALA A 93 4.20 -4.09 -7.72
C ALA A 93 5.18 -4.86 -8.58
N PHE A 94 6.42 -4.41 -8.60
CA PHE A 94 7.49 -5.01 -9.40
C PHE A 94 8.72 -5.30 -8.55
N VAL A 95 9.39 -6.42 -8.86
CA VAL A 95 10.76 -6.67 -8.45
C VAL A 95 11.56 -6.70 -9.75
N GLY A 96 12.42 -5.69 -9.94
CA GLY A 96 13.04 -5.48 -11.23
C GLY A 96 11.96 -5.28 -12.30
N GLU A 97 11.99 -6.09 -13.34
CA GLU A 97 11.01 -6.03 -14.42
C GLU A 97 9.84 -6.99 -14.24
N GLN A 98 9.88 -7.81 -13.19
CA GLN A 98 8.83 -8.80 -12.95
C GLN A 98 7.67 -8.20 -12.18
N LEU A 99 6.47 -8.31 -12.74
CA LEU A 99 5.24 -7.97 -12.04
C LEU A 99 4.97 -9.03 -10.97
N ILE A 100 4.98 -8.63 -9.69
CA ILE A 100 4.74 -9.56 -8.59
C ILE A 100 3.37 -9.40 -7.95
N GLY A 101 2.67 -8.31 -8.23
CA GLY A 101 1.35 -8.10 -7.65
C GLY A 101 0.61 -6.95 -8.28
N LYS A 102 -0.69 -6.94 -8.09
CA LYS A 102 -1.56 -5.83 -8.50
C LYS A 102 -2.74 -5.73 -7.56
N ALA A 103 -3.27 -4.51 -7.41
CA ALA A 103 -4.34 -4.26 -6.45
C ALA A 103 -5.23 -3.10 -6.85
N CYS A 104 -6.44 -3.13 -6.27
CA CYS A 104 -7.31 -1.96 -6.19
C CYS A 104 -7.42 -1.60 -4.73
N HIS A 105 -7.26 -0.32 -4.39
CA HIS A 105 -7.23 0.14 -3.01
C HIS A 105 -8.02 1.43 -2.85
N THR A 106 -8.87 1.46 -1.84
CA THR A 106 -9.68 2.63 -1.53
C THR A 106 -9.23 3.25 -0.22
N ARG A 107 -9.07 4.58 -0.23
CA ARG A 107 -8.77 5.35 0.97
C ARG A 107 -9.82 6.44 1.13
N VAL A 108 -10.08 6.82 2.37
CA VAL A 108 -11.08 7.85 2.71
C VAL A 108 -10.37 8.99 3.44
N ARG A 109 -10.66 10.23 3.00
CA ARG A 109 -10.13 11.41 3.66
C ARG A 109 -10.89 11.66 4.95
N VAL A 110 -10.16 11.89 6.03
CA VAL A 110 -10.73 12.16 7.34
C VAL A 110 -10.01 13.35 7.98
N ASN A 111 -10.73 14.08 8.84
CA ASN A 111 -10.10 15.04 9.75
C ASN A 111 -9.49 14.20 10.89
N SER A 112 -8.20 14.26 11.06
CA SER A 112 -7.47 13.39 12.00
C SER A 112 -8.02 13.48 13.42
N LYS A 113 -8.22 14.69 13.91
CA LYS A 113 -8.69 14.91 15.28
C LYS A 113 -10.11 14.38 15.51
N HIS A 114 -11.01 14.68 14.57
CA HIS A 114 -12.41 14.21 14.66
C HIS A 114 -12.49 12.69 14.55
N PHE A 115 -11.68 12.12 13.65
CA PHE A 115 -11.67 10.68 13.46
C PHE A 115 -11.21 9.96 14.71
N MET A 116 -10.10 10.42 15.31
CA MET A 116 -9.56 9.80 16.52
C MET A 116 -10.49 9.99 17.72
N ALA A 117 -11.20 11.10 17.80
CA ALA A 117 -12.19 11.31 18.85
C ALA A 117 -13.31 10.27 18.81
N LYS A 118 -13.76 9.89 17.61
CA LYS A 118 -14.77 8.85 17.46
C LYS A 118 -14.24 7.48 17.83
N VAL A 119 -13.01 7.18 17.44
CA VAL A 119 -12.38 5.89 17.75
C VAL A 119 -12.19 5.71 19.26
N ALA A 120 -11.93 6.80 19.96
CA ALA A 120 -11.69 6.78 21.41
C ALA A 120 -12.96 6.72 22.27
N GLU A 121 -14.14 6.87 21.67
CA GLU A 121 -15.42 6.80 22.37
C GLU A 121 -15.70 5.44 23.02
#